data_348af2b869b92fdf2c21139320d0dee1
#
_entry.id   348af2b869b92fdf2c21139320d0dee1
#
_cell.length_a   1.000
_cell.length_b   1.000
_cell.length_c   1.000
_cell.angle_alpha   90.00
_cell.angle_beta   90.00
_cell.angle_gamma   90.00
#
_symmetry.space_group_name_H-M   'P 1'
#
loop_
_entity.id
_entity.type
_entity.pdbx_description
1 polymer ?
#
loop_
_entity_poly.entity_id
_entity_poly.type
_entity_poly.pdbx_seq_one_letter_code
_entity_poly.pdbx_strand_id
1 'polypeptide(L)'
;ELEREYTVEKQRTLFIRGGLYYELKEDFSSALDCYTKSGDHAKVSELLIRNAELHPGMGHYAEMEQYYRALPEAEILASPSLMQGMSMLCALSADYDGSEHWYGCLKRFVERSGKEDAAGRQARGRLAWLDISLPQRGVKRLTDTIPAVFRLLTNKELSLPSFSVTSALPS
;
A
#
# COMPACT_ATOMS: atom_id res chain seq x y z
N GLU A 1 -16.52 -30.08 -19.36
CA GLU A 1 -15.94 -29.60 -18.09
C GLU A 1 -14.42 -29.48 -18.24
N LEU A 2 -13.70 -30.54 -18.61
CA LEU A 2 -12.24 -30.57 -18.85
C LEU A 2 -11.75 -29.58 -19.92
N GLU A 3 -12.48 -29.40 -21.01
CA GLU A 3 -12.12 -28.40 -22.04
C GLU A 3 -12.24 -26.96 -21.52
N ARG A 4 -13.17 -26.70 -20.60
CA ARG A 4 -13.39 -25.40 -19.98
C ARG A 4 -12.28 -25.07 -18.99
N GLU A 5 -11.88 -26.01 -18.16
CA GLU A 5 -10.75 -25.91 -17.23
C GLU A 5 -9.43 -25.69 -17.99
N TYR A 6 -9.17 -26.45 -19.06
CA TYR A 6 -7.99 -26.28 -19.89
C TYR A 6 -7.91 -24.89 -20.54
N THR A 7 -9.04 -24.31 -20.90
CA THR A 7 -9.11 -22.95 -21.46
C THR A 7 -8.80 -21.90 -20.40
N VAL A 8 -9.30 -22.07 -19.18
CA VAL A 8 -9.03 -21.16 -18.03
C VAL A 8 -7.55 -21.18 -17.66
N GLU A 9 -6.95 -22.36 -17.60
CA GLU A 9 -5.53 -22.51 -17.27
C GLU A 9 -4.60 -21.90 -18.33
N LYS A 10 -4.95 -22.05 -19.60
CA LYS A 10 -4.25 -21.36 -20.70
C LYS A 10 -4.35 -19.84 -20.60
N GLN A 11 -5.54 -19.31 -20.30
CA GLN A 11 -5.74 -17.88 -20.11
C GLN A 11 -4.91 -17.36 -18.93
N ARG A 12 -4.94 -18.07 -17.80
CA ARG A 12 -4.12 -17.75 -16.64
C ARG A 12 -2.64 -17.68 -17.00
N THR A 13 -2.13 -18.68 -17.70
CA THR A 13 -0.74 -18.72 -18.14
C THR A 13 -0.38 -17.54 -19.05
N LEU A 14 -1.27 -17.17 -19.97
CA LEU A 14 -1.07 -16.02 -20.85
C LEU A 14 -1.00 -14.72 -20.07
N PHE A 15 -1.90 -14.52 -19.09
CA PHE A 15 -1.87 -13.34 -18.24
C PHE A 15 -0.60 -13.26 -17.38
N ILE A 16 -0.13 -14.39 -16.81
CA ILE A 16 1.14 -14.41 -16.08
C ILE A 16 2.30 -14.00 -16.98
N ARG A 17 2.37 -14.52 -18.19
CA ARG A 17 3.42 -14.14 -19.17
C ARG A 17 3.31 -12.68 -19.60
N GLY A 18 2.09 -12.18 -19.80
CA GLY A 18 1.82 -10.77 -20.07
C GLY A 18 2.29 -9.87 -18.91
N GLY A 19 1.98 -10.25 -17.68
CA GLY A 19 2.44 -9.57 -16.48
C GLY A 19 3.96 -9.45 -16.42
N LEU A 20 4.68 -10.55 -16.63
CA LEU A 20 6.14 -10.56 -16.69
C LEU A 20 6.70 -9.66 -17.81
N TYR A 21 6.07 -9.67 -18.99
CA TYR A 21 6.48 -8.83 -20.10
C TYR A 21 6.35 -7.34 -19.74
N TYR A 22 5.22 -6.92 -19.17
CA TYR A 22 4.99 -5.54 -18.78
C TYR A 22 5.87 -5.13 -17.59
N GLU A 23 6.10 -6.03 -16.64
CA GLU A 23 7.04 -5.79 -15.53
C GLU A 23 8.47 -5.50 -16.03
N LEU A 24 8.96 -6.26 -17.03
CA LEU A 24 10.25 -6.01 -17.69
C LEU A 24 10.28 -4.70 -18.48
N LYS A 25 9.13 -4.18 -18.89
CA LYS A 25 8.99 -2.87 -19.57
C LYS A 25 8.77 -1.73 -18.59
N GLU A 26 8.76 -1.99 -17.29
CA GLU A 26 8.45 -1.03 -16.22
C GLU A 26 7.04 -0.42 -16.35
N ASP A 27 6.14 -1.08 -17.09
CA ASP A 27 4.73 -0.74 -17.17
C ASP A 27 3.97 -1.46 -16.05
N PHE A 28 4.05 -0.88 -14.84
CA PHE A 28 3.47 -1.47 -13.64
C PHE A 28 1.94 -1.60 -13.70
N SER A 29 1.25 -0.65 -14.35
CA SER A 29 -0.21 -0.67 -14.46
C SER A 29 -0.66 -1.87 -15.29
N SER A 30 -0.08 -2.06 -16.47
CA SER A 30 -0.39 -3.21 -17.34
C SER A 30 0.02 -4.54 -16.71
N ALA A 31 1.13 -4.56 -15.95
CA ALA A 31 1.55 -5.75 -15.22
C ALA A 31 0.55 -6.13 -14.12
N LEU A 32 0.09 -5.15 -13.31
CA LEU A 32 -0.94 -5.34 -12.29
C LEU A 32 -2.25 -5.85 -12.88
N ASP A 33 -2.70 -5.28 -14.00
CA ASP A 33 -3.89 -5.75 -14.73
C ASP A 33 -3.78 -7.24 -15.11
N CYS A 34 -2.64 -7.63 -15.66
CA CYS A 34 -2.40 -9.00 -16.06
C CYS A 34 -2.37 -9.95 -14.85
N TYR A 35 -1.64 -9.60 -13.80
CA TYR A 35 -1.55 -10.45 -12.61
C TYR A 35 -2.89 -10.55 -11.87
N THR A 36 -3.66 -9.48 -11.80
CA THR A 36 -5.02 -9.49 -11.24
C THR A 36 -5.94 -10.43 -12.03
N LYS A 37 -5.91 -10.35 -13.36
CA LYS A 37 -6.69 -11.24 -14.24
C LYS A 37 -6.25 -12.70 -14.15
N SER A 38 -4.99 -12.96 -13.83
CA SER A 38 -4.50 -14.33 -13.61
C SER A 38 -4.83 -14.87 -12.23
N GLY A 39 -5.25 -14.02 -11.28
CA GLY A 39 -5.43 -14.38 -9.88
C GLY A 39 -4.10 -14.59 -9.13
N ASP A 40 -2.99 -14.04 -9.63
CA ASP A 40 -1.69 -14.10 -8.96
C ASP A 40 -1.58 -12.99 -7.91
N HIS A 41 -2.27 -13.19 -6.79
CA HIS A 41 -2.31 -12.21 -5.69
C HIS A 41 -0.92 -11.93 -5.09
N ALA A 42 -0.02 -12.91 -5.11
CA ALA A 42 1.35 -12.73 -4.62
C ALA A 42 2.11 -11.70 -5.46
N LYS A 43 1.99 -11.78 -6.80
CA LYS A 43 2.60 -10.81 -7.72
C LYS A 43 1.92 -9.43 -7.63
N VAL A 44 0.62 -9.37 -7.47
CA VAL A 44 -0.09 -8.11 -7.23
C VAL A 44 0.42 -7.46 -5.95
N SER A 45 0.51 -8.21 -4.85
CA SER A 45 1.05 -7.73 -3.56
C SER A 45 2.48 -7.21 -3.70
N GLU A 46 3.36 -7.97 -4.36
CA GLU A 46 4.77 -7.58 -4.60
C GLU A 46 4.87 -6.24 -5.33
N LEU A 47 4.10 -6.06 -6.41
CA LEU A 47 4.13 -4.83 -7.20
C LEU A 47 3.54 -3.63 -6.44
N LEU A 48 2.47 -3.82 -5.67
CA LEU A 48 1.89 -2.76 -4.84
C LEU A 48 2.85 -2.32 -3.73
N ILE A 49 3.54 -3.28 -3.08
CA ILE A 49 4.57 -2.99 -2.07
C ILE A 49 5.71 -2.20 -2.72
N ARG A 50 6.22 -2.66 -3.86
CA ARG A 50 7.29 -1.99 -4.60
C ARG A 50 6.89 -0.57 -5.01
N ASN A 51 5.67 -0.37 -5.51
CA ASN A 51 5.14 0.96 -5.83
C ASN A 51 5.10 1.87 -4.59
N ALA A 52 4.62 1.35 -3.46
CA ALA A 52 4.58 2.10 -2.21
C ALA A 52 5.98 2.46 -1.66
N GLU A 53 7.00 1.66 -1.96
CA GLU A 53 8.38 1.92 -1.58
C GLU A 53 9.06 2.95 -2.48
N LEU A 54 8.77 2.91 -3.79
CA LEU A 54 9.30 3.87 -4.75
C LEU A 54 8.63 5.25 -4.63
N HIS A 55 7.37 5.30 -4.19
CA HIS A 55 6.58 6.53 -4.09
C HIS A 55 5.97 6.71 -2.69
N PRO A 56 6.77 6.81 -1.63
CA PRO A 56 6.29 6.77 -0.25
C PRO A 56 5.37 7.93 0.13
N GLY A 57 5.47 9.07 -0.54
CA GLY A 57 4.69 10.27 -0.22
C GLY A 57 3.33 10.32 -0.90
N MET A 58 3.19 9.76 -2.09
CA MET A 58 1.98 9.88 -2.90
C MET A 58 1.34 8.52 -3.21
N GLY A 59 2.10 7.42 -3.13
CA GLY A 59 1.68 6.01 -3.29
C GLY A 59 0.84 5.69 -4.52
N HIS A 60 0.41 6.70 -5.27
CA HIS A 60 -0.58 6.60 -6.35
C HIS A 60 -1.81 5.76 -5.95
N TYR A 61 -2.19 5.87 -4.65
CA TYR A 61 -3.21 5.00 -4.06
C TYR A 61 -4.54 5.03 -4.82
N ALA A 62 -4.98 6.21 -5.27
CA ALA A 62 -6.23 6.33 -6.04
C ALA A 62 -6.17 5.55 -7.37
N GLU A 63 -5.04 5.56 -8.05
CA GLU A 63 -4.82 4.82 -9.30
C GLU A 63 -4.71 3.31 -9.05
N MET A 64 -4.22 2.93 -7.86
CA MET A 64 -3.99 1.53 -7.47
C MET A 64 -5.19 0.92 -6.71
N GLU A 65 -6.25 1.70 -6.45
CA GLU A 65 -7.41 1.28 -5.63
C GLU A 65 -7.97 -0.07 -6.03
N GLN A 66 -8.23 -0.27 -7.31
CA GLN A 66 -8.82 -1.52 -7.81
C GLN A 66 -7.98 -2.75 -7.50
N TYR A 67 -6.66 -2.62 -7.51
CA TYR A 67 -5.75 -3.72 -7.22
C TYR A 67 -5.67 -4.03 -5.73
N TYR A 68 -5.65 -2.99 -4.87
CA TYR A 68 -5.74 -3.16 -3.43
C TYR A 68 -7.03 -3.87 -3.01
N ARG A 69 -8.18 -3.44 -3.60
CA ARG A 69 -9.50 -4.04 -3.31
C ARG A 69 -9.66 -5.44 -3.87
N ALA A 70 -8.89 -5.83 -4.88
CA ALA A 70 -8.89 -7.18 -5.44
C ALA A 70 -8.07 -8.18 -4.60
N LEU A 71 -7.22 -7.71 -3.67
CA LEU A 71 -6.44 -8.60 -2.82
C LEU A 71 -7.32 -9.24 -1.73
N PRO A 72 -7.09 -10.53 -1.43
CA PRO A 72 -7.64 -11.14 -0.23
C PRO A 72 -7.17 -10.42 1.02
N GLU A 73 -8.03 -10.31 2.02
CA GLU A 73 -7.71 -9.66 3.31
C GLU A 73 -6.47 -10.26 3.96
N ALA A 74 -6.28 -11.58 3.86
CA ALA A 74 -5.11 -12.28 4.40
C ALA A 74 -3.79 -11.76 3.81
N GLU A 75 -3.75 -11.45 2.50
CA GLU A 75 -2.58 -10.88 1.83
C GLU A 75 -2.29 -9.47 2.37
N ILE A 76 -3.32 -8.66 2.57
CA ILE A 76 -3.17 -7.30 3.10
C ILE A 76 -2.65 -7.36 4.54
N LEU A 77 -3.21 -8.23 5.38
CA LEU A 77 -2.81 -8.40 6.78
C LEU A 77 -1.37 -8.97 6.94
N ALA A 78 -0.84 -9.63 5.93
CA ALA A 78 0.53 -10.14 5.94
C ALA A 78 1.59 -9.04 5.72
N SER A 79 1.21 -7.86 5.23
CA SER A 79 2.16 -6.80 4.86
C SER A 79 1.85 -5.46 5.52
N PRO A 80 2.79 -4.91 6.33
CA PRO A 80 2.67 -3.55 6.85
C PRO A 80 2.47 -2.48 5.76
N SER A 81 3.10 -2.66 4.59
CA SER A 81 2.96 -1.76 3.43
C SER A 81 1.54 -1.75 2.88
N LEU A 82 0.93 -2.94 2.75
CA LEU A 82 -0.42 -3.06 2.22
C LEU A 82 -1.46 -2.54 3.22
N MET A 83 -1.29 -2.80 4.53
CA MET A 83 -2.15 -2.22 5.57
C MET A 83 -2.09 -0.70 5.58
N GLN A 84 -0.89 -0.11 5.44
CA GLN A 84 -0.73 1.33 5.30
C GLN A 84 -1.46 1.85 4.05
N GLY A 85 -1.26 1.19 2.91
CA GLY A 85 -1.90 1.55 1.65
C GLY A 85 -3.42 1.55 1.75
N MET A 86 -4.00 0.50 2.33
CA MET A 86 -5.46 0.41 2.55
C MET A 86 -5.99 1.50 3.48
N SER A 87 -5.26 1.81 4.57
CA SER A 87 -5.65 2.90 5.48
C SER A 87 -5.67 4.25 4.75
N MET A 88 -4.64 4.54 3.94
CA MET A 88 -4.58 5.77 3.14
C MET A 88 -5.68 5.82 2.09
N LEU A 89 -5.93 4.71 1.42
CA LEU A 89 -6.93 4.60 0.36
C LEU A 89 -8.34 4.88 0.91
N CYS A 90 -8.69 4.26 2.04
CA CYS A 90 -9.95 4.51 2.72
C CYS A 90 -10.06 5.98 3.15
N ALA A 91 -8.99 6.58 3.69
CA ALA A 91 -8.99 7.99 4.09
C ALA A 91 -9.20 8.94 2.90
N LEU A 92 -8.56 8.67 1.76
CA LEU A 92 -8.73 9.45 0.52
C LEU A 92 -10.14 9.34 -0.05
N SER A 93 -10.82 8.22 0.19
CA SER A 93 -12.22 8.00 -0.21
C SER A 93 -13.22 8.48 0.86
N ALA A 94 -12.77 9.20 1.89
CA ALA A 94 -13.56 9.64 3.04
C ALA A 94 -14.20 8.49 3.85
N ASP A 95 -13.74 7.26 3.67
CA ASP A 95 -14.09 6.11 4.52
C ASP A 95 -13.16 6.10 5.75
N TYR A 96 -13.47 6.94 6.73
CA TYR A 96 -12.63 7.07 7.92
C TYR A 96 -12.71 5.85 8.84
N ASP A 97 -13.82 5.12 8.86
CA ASP A 97 -13.97 3.89 9.64
C ASP A 97 -13.09 2.78 9.05
N GLY A 98 -13.10 2.60 7.74
CA GLY A 98 -12.20 1.69 7.04
C GLY A 98 -10.73 2.06 7.23
N SER A 99 -10.40 3.35 7.17
CA SER A 99 -9.05 3.85 7.44
C SER A 99 -8.57 3.49 8.85
N GLU A 100 -9.39 3.73 9.87
CA GLU A 100 -9.08 3.39 11.26
C GLU A 100 -9.01 1.88 11.50
N HIS A 101 -9.83 1.09 10.80
CA HIS A 101 -9.73 -0.38 10.83
C HIS A 101 -8.34 -0.86 10.42
N TRP A 102 -7.85 -0.43 9.24
CA TRP A 102 -6.55 -0.83 8.73
C TRP A 102 -5.38 -0.27 9.54
N TYR A 103 -5.50 0.95 10.02
CA TYR A 103 -4.56 1.51 10.99
C TYR A 103 -4.49 0.64 12.27
N GLY A 104 -5.62 0.21 12.79
CA GLY A 104 -5.70 -0.70 13.93
C GLY A 104 -5.06 -2.06 13.67
N CYS A 105 -5.19 -2.60 12.46
CA CYS A 105 -4.51 -3.83 12.03
C CYS A 105 -2.99 -3.65 12.05
N LEU A 106 -2.48 -2.56 11.47
CA LEU A 106 -1.05 -2.24 11.47
C LEU A 106 -0.51 -2.02 12.89
N LYS A 107 -1.28 -1.36 13.76
CA LYS A 107 -0.91 -1.16 15.16
C LYS A 107 -0.78 -2.51 15.89
N ARG A 108 -1.74 -3.41 15.72
CA ARG A 108 -1.67 -4.77 16.29
C ARG A 108 -0.48 -5.57 15.75
N PHE A 109 -0.12 -5.38 14.47
CA PHE A 109 1.08 -5.98 13.89
C PHE A 109 2.34 -5.48 14.62
N VAL A 110 2.46 -4.18 14.83
CA VAL A 110 3.58 -3.56 15.57
C VAL A 110 3.68 -4.10 17.00
N GLU A 111 2.55 -4.23 17.70
CA GLU A 111 2.49 -4.72 19.09
C GLU A 111 2.95 -6.18 19.23
N ARG A 112 2.72 -7.00 18.19
CA ARG A 112 3.14 -8.41 18.15
C ARG A 112 4.58 -8.59 17.68
N SER A 113 5.15 -7.63 17.00
CA SER A 113 6.50 -7.70 16.44
C SER A 113 7.57 -7.36 17.49
N GLY A 114 8.69 -8.08 17.46
CA GLY A 114 9.84 -7.81 18.32
C GLY A 114 10.46 -6.44 18.05
N LYS A 115 11.08 -5.84 19.07
CA LYS A 115 11.74 -4.52 18.95
C LYS A 115 12.88 -4.52 17.92
N GLU A 116 13.61 -5.63 17.83
CA GLU A 116 14.77 -5.81 16.93
C GLU A 116 14.40 -6.37 15.55
N ASP A 117 13.17 -6.80 15.36
CA ASP A 117 12.71 -7.36 14.10
C ASP A 117 12.66 -6.29 13.00
N ALA A 118 13.19 -6.61 11.81
CA ALA A 118 13.22 -5.71 10.66
C ALA A 118 11.79 -5.35 10.19
N ALA A 119 10.89 -6.33 10.13
CA ALA A 119 9.50 -6.11 9.79
C ALA A 119 8.78 -5.23 10.81
N GLY A 120 9.07 -5.44 12.09
CA GLY A 120 8.54 -4.61 13.17
C GLY A 120 9.06 -3.17 13.12
N ARG A 121 10.33 -2.93 12.75
CA ARG A 121 10.87 -1.57 12.55
C ARG A 121 10.18 -0.88 11.38
N GLN A 122 10.03 -1.58 10.26
CA GLN A 122 9.31 -1.04 9.09
C GLN A 122 7.85 -0.71 9.44
N ALA A 123 7.16 -1.61 10.12
CA ALA A 123 5.77 -1.41 10.54
C ALA A 123 5.62 -0.19 11.47
N ARG A 124 6.54 0.02 12.41
CA ARG A 124 6.56 1.21 13.29
C ARG A 124 6.74 2.50 12.50
N GLY A 125 7.65 2.52 11.52
CA GLY A 125 7.84 3.68 10.65
C GLY A 125 6.57 4.01 9.86
N ARG A 126 5.91 3.00 9.31
CA ARG A 126 4.66 3.15 8.56
C ARG A 126 3.49 3.61 9.44
N LEU A 127 3.38 3.07 10.65
CA LEU A 127 2.37 3.50 11.62
C LEU A 127 2.57 4.97 12.01
N ALA A 128 3.81 5.35 12.32
CA ALA A 128 4.15 6.72 12.65
C ALA A 128 3.90 7.70 11.49
N TRP A 129 4.11 7.23 10.25
CA TRP A 129 3.77 8.01 9.05
C TRP A 129 2.26 8.23 8.92
N LEU A 130 1.43 7.20 9.16
CA LEU A 130 -0.03 7.33 9.17
C LEU A 130 -0.52 8.30 10.25
N ASP A 131 0.11 8.34 11.43
CA ASP A 131 -0.22 9.30 12.49
C ASP A 131 -0.10 10.76 12.04
N ILE A 132 0.74 11.05 11.04
CA ILE A 132 0.94 12.38 10.48
C ILE A 132 0.05 12.60 9.26
N SER A 133 -0.12 11.58 8.42
CA SER A 133 -0.67 11.73 7.07
C SER A 133 -2.18 11.61 7.03
N LEU A 134 -2.79 10.95 8.03
CA LEU A 134 -4.24 10.73 8.03
C LEU A 134 -4.97 12.03 8.40
N PRO A 135 -5.86 12.53 7.52
CA PRO A 135 -6.55 13.83 7.72
C PRO A 135 -7.36 13.89 9.03
N GLN A 136 -7.97 12.77 9.44
CA GLN A 136 -8.79 12.70 10.64
C GLN A 136 -7.99 12.79 11.94
N ARG A 137 -6.66 12.63 11.93
CA ARG A 137 -5.83 12.67 13.13
C ARG A 137 -5.39 14.07 13.55
N GLY A 138 -5.54 15.06 12.67
CA GLY A 138 -5.43 16.48 12.97
C GLY A 138 -4.04 17.01 13.29
N VAL A 139 -3.91 18.33 13.21
CA VAL A 139 -2.66 19.11 13.27
C VAL A 139 -2.02 19.13 14.67
N LYS A 140 -2.79 18.91 15.74
CA LYS A 140 -2.28 19.03 17.12
C LYS A 140 -1.21 18.01 17.51
N ARG A 141 -1.11 16.87 16.80
CA ARG A 141 -0.09 15.87 17.04
C ARG A 141 1.16 16.02 16.15
N LEU A 142 1.07 16.84 15.09
CA LEU A 142 2.16 17.00 14.13
C LEU A 142 3.45 17.49 14.78
N THR A 143 3.37 18.51 15.65
CA THR A 143 4.56 19.11 16.29
C THR A 143 5.28 18.14 17.21
N ASP A 144 4.55 17.27 17.88
CA ASP A 144 5.13 16.30 18.83
C ASP A 144 5.58 15.01 18.14
N THR A 145 4.90 14.64 17.06
CA THR A 145 5.12 13.36 16.36
C THR A 145 6.21 13.45 15.29
N ILE A 146 6.37 14.59 14.62
CA ILE A 146 7.38 14.78 13.56
C ILE A 146 8.79 14.37 13.99
N PRO A 147 9.34 14.83 15.15
CA PRO A 147 10.69 14.45 15.57
C PRO A 147 10.84 12.96 15.85
N ALA A 148 9.79 12.31 16.35
CA ALA A 148 9.79 10.87 16.62
C ALA A 148 9.76 10.06 15.30
N VAL A 149 8.97 10.49 14.32
CA VAL A 149 8.86 9.87 13.00
C VAL A 149 10.20 9.96 12.27
N PHE A 150 10.86 11.11 12.25
CA PHE A 150 12.17 11.26 11.61
C PHE A 150 13.24 10.34 12.19
N ARG A 151 13.16 9.98 13.48
CA ARG A 151 14.08 9.01 14.10
C ARG A 151 13.77 7.57 13.70
N LEU A 152 12.52 7.26 13.39
CA LEU A 152 12.06 5.91 13.02
C LEU A 152 12.23 5.63 11.53
N LEU A 153 12.24 6.67 10.70
CA LEU A 153 12.46 6.55 9.27
C LEU A 153 13.93 6.28 8.99
N THR A 154 14.26 5.05 8.70
CA THR A 154 15.63 4.61 8.37
C THR A 154 16.09 5.09 7.00
N ASN A 155 15.18 5.42 6.10
CA ASN A 155 15.46 6.04 4.81
C ASN A 155 15.16 7.53 4.88
N LYS A 156 16.20 8.35 4.78
CA LYS A 156 16.07 9.82 4.66
C LYS A 156 15.30 10.26 3.40
N GLU A 157 15.02 9.33 2.49
CA GLU A 157 14.27 9.52 1.26
C GLU A 157 12.75 9.40 1.43
N LEU A 158 12.26 8.95 2.59
CA LEU A 158 10.87 9.15 2.97
C LEU A 158 10.67 10.65 3.25
N SER A 159 10.73 11.44 2.20
CA SER A 159 10.28 12.82 2.26
C SER A 159 8.85 12.82 2.77
N LEU A 160 8.60 13.59 3.83
CA LEU A 160 7.23 13.94 4.17
C LEU A 160 6.55 14.39 2.88
N PRO A 161 5.35 13.89 2.56
CA PRO A 161 4.62 14.42 1.42
C PRO A 161 4.65 15.94 1.56
N SER A 162 5.02 16.63 0.48
CA SER A 162 4.88 18.07 0.44
C SER A 162 3.41 18.34 0.71
N PHE A 163 3.08 18.80 1.90
CA PHE A 163 1.73 19.26 2.23
C PHE A 163 1.48 20.52 1.40
N SER A 164 1.19 20.33 0.13
CA SER A 164 0.64 21.38 -0.69
C SER A 164 -0.84 21.56 -0.28
N VAL A 165 -1.02 22.23 0.83
CA VAL A 165 -2.35 22.68 1.28
C VAL A 165 -2.96 23.68 0.28
N THR A 166 -2.17 24.10 -0.71
CA THR A 166 -2.54 25.19 -1.63
C THR A 166 -3.08 24.72 -2.98
N SER A 167 -3.10 23.43 -3.28
CA SER A 167 -3.53 22.94 -4.60
C SER A 167 -5.05 22.71 -4.75
N ALA A 168 -5.85 23.02 -3.74
CA ALA A 168 -7.30 22.81 -3.78
C ALA A 168 -8.13 24.12 -3.74
N LEU A 169 -7.51 25.28 -3.84
CA LEU A 169 -8.25 26.53 -3.99
C LEU A 169 -8.34 26.88 -5.49
N PRO A 170 -9.56 26.91 -6.09
CA PRO A 170 -9.73 27.44 -7.43
C PRO A 170 -9.34 28.92 -7.44
N SER A 171 -8.48 29.27 -8.40
CA SER A 171 -8.14 30.65 -8.74
C SER A 171 -9.33 31.40 -9.34
#